data_f708a53cfd30666d41f6bac34894b1a8
#
_entry.id   f708a53cfd30666d41f6bac34894b1a8
#
_cell.length_a   1.000
_cell.length_b   1.000
_cell.length_c   1.000
_cell.angle_alpha   90.00
_cell.angle_beta   90.00
_cell.angle_gamma   90.00
#
_symmetry.space_group_name_H-M   'P 1'
#
loop_
_entity.id
_entity.type
_entity.pdbx_description
1 polymer ?
#
loop_
_entity_poly.entity_id
_entity_poly.type
_entity_poly.pdbx_seq_one_letter_code
_entity_poly.pdbx_strand_id
1 'polypeptide(L)'
;TLATEAAPVLVFYHGGGWVIGNIEVYDSLCAEISRILNMTVVSVEYRLAPEHVFPAATEDCLAATAWVASSPAEIGHPVTGIVPAGDSAGGNLAAVVSLNQHGKLPVPILAQWLIYPGVDMTAATGSMVEFADGYLLTRGGMEWFMAHYLGEQDPTHPWASPLLVDSLAGQPPTLVYTCSLDPLRDQGRAYAAKLVAAGVRTVFREAEGQIHGSVTLRGAIPSAQDDLHKNLRALKLLIDEAA
;
A
#
# COMPACT_ATOMS: atom_id res chain seq x y z
N THR A 1 -22.10 14.85 -2.14
CA THR A 1 -21.80 15.91 -1.15
C THR A 1 -20.82 15.31 -0.17
N LEU A 2 -19.53 15.66 -0.32
CA LEU A 2 -18.51 15.32 0.67
C LEU A 2 -18.91 15.98 1.99
N ALA A 3 -18.75 15.26 3.10
CA ALA A 3 -19.09 15.73 4.42
C ALA A 3 -18.36 17.06 4.70
N THR A 4 -19.09 18.08 5.11
CA THR A 4 -18.52 19.32 5.65
C THR A 4 -17.99 19.13 7.08
N GLU A 5 -18.21 17.95 7.66
CA GLU A 5 -17.75 17.55 8.98
C GLU A 5 -16.33 17.01 8.91
N ALA A 6 -15.58 17.24 9.99
CA ALA A 6 -14.22 16.74 10.13
C ALA A 6 -14.17 15.20 9.99
N ALA A 7 -13.29 14.69 9.14
CA ALA A 7 -13.24 13.26 8.82
C ALA A 7 -11.82 12.80 8.48
N PRO A 8 -11.50 11.51 8.63
CA PRO A 8 -10.24 10.96 8.15
C PRO A 8 -10.19 10.90 6.62
N VAL A 9 -8.96 10.82 6.08
CA VAL A 9 -8.68 10.73 4.64
C VAL A 9 -7.81 9.50 4.37
N LEU A 10 -8.20 8.71 3.37
CA LEU A 10 -7.37 7.64 2.85
C LEU A 10 -6.46 8.22 1.74
N VAL A 11 -5.15 8.03 1.87
CA VAL A 11 -4.16 8.42 0.86
C VAL A 11 -3.70 7.17 0.14
N PHE A 12 -4.05 7.07 -1.15
CA PHE A 12 -3.81 5.90 -1.96
C PHE A 12 -2.62 6.09 -2.90
N TYR A 13 -1.69 5.14 -2.88
CA TYR A 13 -0.53 5.06 -3.76
C TYR A 13 -0.72 3.88 -4.71
N HIS A 14 -0.71 4.15 -6.01
CA HIS A 14 -0.96 3.13 -7.03
C HIS A 14 0.20 2.13 -7.17
N GLY A 15 -0.10 0.94 -7.66
CA GLY A 15 0.89 -0.06 -8.06
C GLY A 15 1.52 0.25 -9.41
N GLY A 16 2.34 -0.69 -9.91
CA GLY A 16 3.01 -0.57 -11.21
C GLY A 16 4.53 -0.55 -11.11
N GLY A 17 5.10 -1.16 -10.06
CA GLY A 17 6.55 -1.35 -9.92
C GLY A 17 7.34 -0.04 -9.90
N TRP A 18 6.73 1.08 -9.48
CA TRP A 18 7.30 2.44 -9.47
C TRP A 18 7.68 2.98 -10.85
N VAL A 19 7.32 2.27 -11.94
CA VAL A 19 7.69 2.59 -13.34
C VAL A 19 6.48 2.86 -14.21
N ILE A 20 5.34 2.21 -13.93
CA ILE A 20 4.10 2.38 -14.67
C ILE A 20 2.93 2.68 -13.72
N GLY A 21 1.77 2.97 -14.31
CA GLY A 21 0.56 3.34 -13.56
C GLY A 21 0.36 4.85 -13.52
N ASN A 22 -0.84 5.26 -13.17
CA ASN A 22 -1.24 6.64 -12.97
C ASN A 22 -2.58 6.68 -12.24
N ILE A 23 -3.02 7.86 -11.82
CA ILE A 23 -4.29 8.03 -11.11
C ILE A 23 -5.52 7.67 -11.96
N GLU A 24 -5.48 7.82 -13.28
CA GLU A 24 -6.61 7.51 -14.17
C GLU A 24 -6.91 6.00 -14.16
N VAL A 25 -5.88 5.16 -14.21
CA VAL A 25 -6.03 3.69 -14.16
C VAL A 25 -6.65 3.24 -12.84
N TYR A 26 -6.36 3.96 -11.74
CA TYR A 26 -6.81 3.62 -10.40
C TYR A 26 -8.10 4.34 -9.97
N ASP A 27 -8.63 5.26 -10.80
CA ASP A 27 -9.83 6.05 -10.48
C ASP A 27 -11.01 5.17 -10.05
N SER A 28 -11.33 4.13 -10.83
CA SER A 28 -12.41 3.19 -10.51
C SER A 28 -12.23 2.47 -9.16
N LEU A 29 -11.00 2.12 -8.79
CA LEU A 29 -10.70 1.49 -7.50
C LEU A 29 -10.84 2.51 -6.36
N CYS A 30 -10.26 3.69 -6.51
CA CYS A 30 -10.33 4.76 -5.52
C CYS A 30 -11.77 5.24 -5.28
N ALA A 31 -12.57 5.37 -6.34
CA ALA A 31 -13.99 5.70 -6.25
C ALA A 31 -14.79 4.63 -5.48
N GLU A 32 -14.51 3.35 -5.73
CA GLU A 32 -15.14 2.23 -5.01
C GLU A 32 -14.76 2.21 -3.53
N ILE A 33 -13.48 2.43 -3.20
CA ILE A 33 -12.99 2.57 -1.83
C ILE A 33 -13.71 3.72 -1.13
N SER A 34 -13.76 4.90 -1.75
CA SER A 34 -14.42 6.09 -1.23
C SER A 34 -15.90 5.83 -0.94
N ARG A 35 -16.60 5.20 -1.89
CA ARG A 35 -18.02 4.89 -1.77
C ARG A 35 -18.32 3.92 -0.63
N ILE A 36 -17.51 2.86 -0.46
CA ILE A 36 -17.75 1.82 0.55
C ILE A 36 -17.38 2.29 1.95
N LEU A 37 -16.24 3.00 2.08
CA LEU A 37 -15.80 3.51 3.38
C LEU A 37 -16.52 4.81 3.77
N ASN A 38 -17.26 5.45 2.84
CA ASN A 38 -17.81 6.80 2.98
C ASN A 38 -16.73 7.80 3.46
N MET A 39 -15.56 7.76 2.78
CA MET A 39 -14.37 8.51 3.16
C MET A 39 -13.77 9.20 1.93
N THR A 40 -13.19 10.38 2.13
CA THR A 40 -12.38 11.04 1.10
C THR A 40 -11.16 10.18 0.79
N VAL A 41 -10.91 9.94 -0.50
CA VAL A 41 -9.70 9.26 -1.01
C VAL A 41 -8.89 10.24 -1.83
N VAL A 42 -7.63 10.40 -1.49
CA VAL A 42 -6.63 11.16 -2.27
C VAL A 42 -5.73 10.16 -2.98
N SER A 43 -5.81 10.09 -4.30
CA SER A 43 -4.93 9.27 -5.13
C SER A 43 -3.70 10.07 -5.52
N VAL A 44 -2.51 9.55 -5.26
CA VAL A 44 -1.25 10.28 -5.44
C VAL A 44 -0.61 9.90 -6.77
N GLU A 45 -0.38 10.92 -7.63
CA GLU A 45 0.43 10.82 -8.84
C GLU A 45 1.90 11.09 -8.47
N TYR A 46 2.60 10.05 -8.05
CA TYR A 46 4.02 10.16 -7.70
C TYR A 46 4.92 10.01 -8.93
N ARG A 47 6.12 10.59 -8.90
CA ARG A 47 7.10 10.51 -9.97
C ARG A 47 7.55 9.06 -10.20
N LEU A 48 7.63 8.67 -11.48
CA LEU A 48 7.96 7.32 -11.90
C LEU A 48 9.40 7.21 -12.40
N ALA A 49 9.97 6.04 -12.20
CA ALA A 49 11.22 5.62 -12.83
C ALA A 49 10.95 5.16 -14.29
N PRO A 50 11.94 5.21 -15.18
CA PRO A 50 13.34 5.56 -14.94
C PRO A 50 13.63 7.06 -14.93
N GLU A 51 12.67 7.93 -15.29
CA GLU A 51 12.86 9.38 -15.31
C GLU A 51 13.20 9.92 -13.92
N HIS A 52 12.60 9.31 -12.88
CA HIS A 52 12.81 9.67 -11.48
C HIS A 52 13.04 8.40 -10.66
N VAL A 53 14.29 7.99 -10.55
CA VAL A 53 14.68 6.79 -9.79
C VAL A 53 14.47 6.94 -8.28
N PHE A 54 14.60 5.87 -7.55
CA PHE A 54 14.59 5.86 -6.09
C PHE A 54 15.52 6.95 -5.51
N PRO A 55 15.06 7.75 -4.51
CA PRO A 55 13.82 7.59 -3.76
C PRO A 55 12.67 8.54 -4.17
N ALA A 56 12.62 9.06 -5.40
CA ALA A 56 11.70 10.13 -5.81
C ALA A 56 10.22 9.80 -5.52
N ALA A 57 9.74 8.60 -5.85
CA ALA A 57 8.37 8.17 -5.57
C ALA A 57 8.06 8.21 -4.06
N THR A 58 9.00 7.77 -3.24
CA THR A 58 8.86 7.79 -1.78
C THR A 58 8.78 9.21 -1.24
N GLU A 59 9.64 10.11 -1.71
CA GLU A 59 9.62 11.53 -1.32
C GLU A 59 8.29 12.19 -1.64
N ASP A 60 7.74 11.93 -2.83
CA ASP A 60 6.45 12.46 -3.26
C ASP A 60 5.30 11.95 -2.38
N CYS A 61 5.29 10.65 -2.05
CA CYS A 61 4.27 10.06 -1.18
C CYS A 61 4.34 10.60 0.25
N LEU A 62 5.55 10.81 0.78
CA LEU A 62 5.76 11.46 2.08
C LEU A 62 5.24 12.90 2.07
N ALA A 63 5.57 13.67 1.04
CA ALA A 63 5.13 15.05 0.88
C ALA A 63 3.60 15.15 0.71
N ALA A 64 3.01 14.32 -0.15
CA ALA A 64 1.56 14.28 -0.36
C ALA A 64 0.79 13.95 0.93
N THR A 65 1.28 12.97 1.70
CA THR A 65 0.66 12.61 2.98
C THR A 65 0.73 13.74 3.99
N ALA A 66 1.88 14.40 4.11
CA ALA A 66 2.04 15.55 5.00
C ALA A 66 1.15 16.73 4.58
N TRP A 67 0.99 16.95 3.27
CA TRP A 67 0.08 17.96 2.73
C TRP A 67 -1.38 17.64 3.09
N VAL A 68 -1.85 16.41 2.86
CA VAL A 68 -3.20 16.00 3.25
C VAL A 68 -3.42 16.17 4.76
N ALA A 69 -2.45 15.78 5.58
CA ALA A 69 -2.52 15.87 7.04
C ALA A 69 -2.59 17.32 7.56
N SER A 70 -2.17 18.30 6.76
CA SER A 70 -2.29 19.73 7.09
C SER A 70 -3.70 20.31 6.91
N SER A 71 -4.67 19.51 6.47
CA SER A 71 -6.06 19.91 6.19
C SER A 71 -6.13 21.05 5.14
N PRO A 72 -5.56 20.89 3.95
CA PRO A 72 -5.62 21.93 2.92
C PRO A 72 -7.05 22.15 2.46
N ALA A 73 -7.37 23.37 2.02
CA ALA A 73 -8.72 23.76 1.64
C ALA A 73 -9.32 22.91 0.50
N GLU A 74 -8.46 22.36 -0.34
CA GLU A 74 -8.82 21.49 -1.48
C GLU A 74 -9.47 20.17 -1.04
N ILE A 75 -9.21 19.70 0.18
CA ILE A 75 -9.87 18.50 0.75
C ILE A 75 -11.36 18.78 1.05
N GLY A 76 -11.71 20.03 1.31
CA GLY A 76 -13.10 20.45 1.53
C GLY A 76 -13.64 20.20 2.95
N HIS A 77 -12.86 19.62 3.85
CA HIS A 77 -13.18 19.42 5.26
C HIS A 77 -11.90 19.31 6.12
N PRO A 78 -11.96 19.56 7.43
CA PRO A 78 -10.83 19.30 8.32
C PRO A 78 -10.49 17.79 8.34
N VAL A 79 -9.20 17.48 8.26
CA VAL A 79 -8.70 16.10 8.30
C VAL A 79 -8.45 15.72 9.76
N THR A 80 -9.04 14.60 10.22
CA THR A 80 -8.90 14.11 11.60
C THR A 80 -7.93 12.94 11.74
N GLY A 81 -7.55 12.32 10.63
CA GLY A 81 -6.63 11.20 10.60
C GLY A 81 -6.30 10.78 9.18
N ILE A 82 -5.24 10.04 9.02
CA ILE A 82 -4.73 9.54 7.74
C ILE A 82 -4.80 8.02 7.71
N VAL A 83 -5.11 7.47 6.53
CA VAL A 83 -5.02 6.03 6.26
C VAL A 83 -4.15 5.82 5.00
N PRO A 84 -2.83 5.62 5.12
CA PRO A 84 -1.99 5.23 4.00
C PRO A 84 -2.44 3.88 3.44
N ALA A 85 -2.65 3.80 2.13
CA ALA A 85 -3.07 2.58 1.45
C ALA A 85 -2.41 2.50 0.07
N GLY A 86 -2.17 1.30 -0.40
CA GLY A 86 -1.66 1.09 -1.76
C GLY A 86 -1.44 -0.37 -2.08
N ASP A 87 -1.30 -0.65 -3.37
CA ASP A 87 -1.14 -1.99 -3.90
C ASP A 87 0.25 -2.20 -4.51
N SER A 88 0.85 -3.39 -4.34
CA SER A 88 2.14 -3.74 -4.95
C SER A 88 3.25 -2.74 -4.55
N ALA A 89 3.83 -2.01 -5.51
CA ALA A 89 4.74 -0.89 -5.28
C ALA A 89 4.10 0.19 -4.38
N GLY A 90 2.81 0.49 -4.58
CA GLY A 90 2.06 1.40 -3.71
C GLY A 90 1.89 0.87 -2.30
N GLY A 91 1.79 -0.45 -2.13
CA GLY A 91 1.80 -1.11 -0.82
C GLY A 91 3.14 -0.94 -0.09
N ASN A 92 4.26 -0.98 -0.81
CA ASN A 92 5.56 -0.59 -0.29
C ASN A 92 5.56 0.87 0.17
N LEU A 93 5.13 1.79 -0.70
CA LEU A 93 5.07 3.22 -0.40
C LEU A 93 4.20 3.52 0.84
N ALA A 94 3.05 2.82 0.98
CA ALA A 94 2.20 2.95 2.17
C ALA A 94 2.90 2.50 3.46
N ALA A 95 3.63 1.37 3.42
CA ALA A 95 4.42 0.89 4.55
C ALA A 95 5.53 1.87 4.91
N VAL A 96 6.24 2.40 3.91
CA VAL A 96 7.33 3.37 4.12
C VAL A 96 6.83 4.70 4.66
N VAL A 97 5.70 5.21 4.14
CA VAL A 97 5.06 6.43 4.68
C VAL A 97 4.70 6.23 6.15
N SER A 98 4.08 5.11 6.50
CA SER A 98 3.73 4.81 7.88
C SER A 98 4.96 4.72 8.79
N LEU A 99 6.03 4.06 8.34
CA LEU A 99 7.30 3.97 9.09
C LEU A 99 7.92 5.35 9.38
N ASN A 100 7.81 6.27 8.44
CA ASN A 100 8.47 7.57 8.56
C ASN A 100 7.61 8.65 9.22
N GLN A 101 6.28 8.59 9.08
CA GLN A 101 5.40 9.70 9.48
C GLN A 101 4.49 9.40 10.67
N HIS A 102 4.32 8.12 11.06
CA HIS A 102 3.49 7.81 12.22
C HIS A 102 4.01 8.51 13.49
N GLY A 103 3.12 9.20 14.19
CA GLY A 103 3.45 10.01 15.35
C GLY A 103 4.15 11.34 15.04
N LYS A 104 4.35 11.71 13.78
CA LYS A 104 5.02 12.97 13.38
C LYS A 104 4.11 13.94 12.63
N LEU A 105 2.96 13.48 12.14
CA LEU A 105 1.96 14.31 11.48
C LEU A 105 1.10 15.08 12.48
N PRO A 106 0.47 16.20 12.08
CA PRO A 106 -0.45 16.96 12.95
C PRO A 106 -1.72 16.17 13.30
N VAL A 107 -2.02 15.10 12.57
CA VAL A 107 -3.12 14.18 12.84
C VAL A 107 -2.59 12.73 12.87
N PRO A 108 -3.26 11.80 13.58
CA PRO A 108 -2.80 10.42 13.65
C PRO A 108 -2.90 9.66 12.33
N ILE A 109 -2.02 8.68 12.12
CA ILE A 109 -2.29 7.59 11.17
C ILE A 109 -3.14 6.56 11.91
N LEU A 110 -4.42 6.43 11.50
CA LEU A 110 -5.40 5.58 12.18
C LEU A 110 -5.22 4.10 11.86
N ALA A 111 -4.88 3.81 10.61
CA ALA A 111 -4.57 2.47 10.11
C ALA A 111 -3.72 2.58 8.84
N GLN A 112 -3.11 1.47 8.41
CA GLN A 112 -2.53 1.35 7.07
C GLN A 112 -3.07 0.10 6.36
N TRP A 113 -3.21 0.17 5.03
CA TRP A 113 -3.65 -0.97 4.22
C TRP A 113 -2.64 -1.30 3.14
N LEU A 114 -2.00 -2.45 3.30
CA LEU A 114 -0.94 -2.95 2.43
C LEU A 114 -1.49 -4.08 1.56
N ILE A 115 -1.70 -3.79 0.29
CA ILE A 115 -2.31 -4.71 -0.68
C ILE A 115 -1.20 -5.41 -1.46
N TYR A 116 -1.01 -6.72 -1.25
CA TYR A 116 0.07 -7.56 -1.80
C TYR A 116 1.39 -6.80 -1.96
N PRO A 117 1.93 -6.22 -0.86
CA PRO A 117 3.01 -5.25 -0.94
C PRO A 117 4.35 -5.89 -1.29
N GLY A 118 5.17 -5.20 -2.10
CA GLY A 118 6.59 -5.52 -2.26
C GLY A 118 7.39 -4.90 -1.12
N VAL A 119 7.82 -5.68 -0.15
CA VAL A 119 8.46 -5.17 1.09
C VAL A 119 9.88 -5.66 1.32
N ASP A 120 10.41 -6.45 0.40
CA ASP A 120 11.79 -6.95 0.41
C ASP A 120 12.32 -7.10 -1.02
N MET A 121 13.19 -6.16 -1.41
CA MET A 121 13.82 -6.16 -2.75
C MET A 121 14.94 -7.20 -2.89
N THR A 122 15.30 -7.89 -1.80
CA THR A 122 16.36 -8.92 -1.79
C THR A 122 15.81 -10.35 -1.83
N ALA A 123 14.48 -10.50 -1.72
CA ALA A 123 13.83 -11.80 -1.67
C ALA A 123 14.04 -12.59 -2.98
N ALA A 124 14.53 -13.82 -2.85
CA ALA A 124 14.85 -14.69 -4.00
C ALA A 124 14.35 -16.13 -3.84
N THR A 125 13.59 -16.43 -2.79
CA THR A 125 13.16 -17.79 -2.42
C THR A 125 11.65 -17.86 -2.19
N GLY A 126 11.15 -19.05 -1.86
CA GLY A 126 9.73 -19.26 -1.55
C GLY A 126 8.83 -18.93 -2.74
N SER A 127 7.78 -18.11 -2.52
CA SER A 127 6.82 -17.73 -3.55
C SER A 127 7.44 -17.02 -4.76
N MET A 128 8.59 -16.36 -4.59
CA MET A 128 9.36 -15.74 -5.68
C MET A 128 9.87 -16.76 -6.71
N VAL A 129 10.03 -18.02 -6.30
CA VAL A 129 10.41 -19.14 -7.17
C VAL A 129 9.18 -19.94 -7.57
N GLU A 130 8.28 -20.22 -6.64
CA GLU A 130 7.07 -21.01 -6.84
C GLU A 130 6.16 -20.39 -7.92
N PHE A 131 5.99 -19.06 -7.92
CA PHE A 131 5.13 -18.32 -8.84
C PHE A 131 5.94 -17.42 -9.79
N ALA A 132 7.19 -17.82 -10.12
CA ALA A 132 8.09 -17.04 -10.98
C ALA A 132 7.49 -16.68 -12.34
N ASP A 133 6.64 -17.56 -12.89
CA ASP A 133 6.03 -17.42 -14.20
C ASP A 133 4.59 -17.94 -14.20
N GLY A 134 3.75 -17.41 -15.12
CA GLY A 134 2.40 -17.93 -15.36
C GLY A 134 1.28 -17.29 -14.51
N TYR A 135 1.60 -16.35 -13.60
CA TYR A 135 0.65 -15.74 -12.66
C TYR A 135 0.59 -14.21 -12.77
N LEU A 136 0.68 -13.67 -13.97
CA LEU A 136 0.69 -12.24 -14.33
C LEU A 136 1.99 -11.54 -13.94
N LEU A 137 2.25 -11.32 -12.65
CA LEU A 137 3.54 -10.81 -12.18
C LEU A 137 4.58 -11.93 -12.31
N THR A 138 5.66 -11.66 -13.02
CA THR A 138 6.73 -12.62 -13.24
C THR A 138 8.01 -12.17 -12.55
N ARG A 139 8.91 -13.14 -12.28
CA ARG A 139 10.23 -12.83 -11.76
C ARG A 139 11.01 -11.88 -12.67
N GLY A 140 11.02 -12.14 -13.98
CA GLY A 140 11.68 -11.27 -14.94
C GLY A 140 11.08 -9.86 -14.99
N GLY A 141 9.76 -9.74 -14.85
CA GLY A 141 9.08 -8.45 -14.72
C GLY A 141 9.50 -7.69 -13.47
N MET A 142 9.59 -8.38 -12.33
CA MET A 142 10.05 -7.76 -11.07
C MET A 142 11.51 -7.32 -11.15
N GLU A 143 12.41 -8.14 -11.71
CA GLU A 143 13.81 -7.79 -11.93
C GLU A 143 13.92 -6.55 -12.83
N TRP A 144 13.09 -6.46 -13.87
CA TRP A 144 13.02 -5.29 -14.75
C TRP A 144 12.57 -4.03 -14.01
N PHE A 145 11.49 -4.10 -13.21
CA PHE A 145 11.02 -2.98 -12.39
C PHE A 145 12.09 -2.51 -11.40
N MET A 146 12.70 -3.45 -10.68
CA MET A 146 13.74 -3.12 -9.70
C MET A 146 14.97 -2.46 -10.34
N ALA A 147 15.40 -2.95 -11.51
CA ALA A 147 16.53 -2.36 -12.23
C ALA A 147 16.27 -0.90 -12.64
N HIS A 148 15.03 -0.57 -13.05
CA HIS A 148 14.65 0.80 -13.42
C HIS A 148 14.44 1.70 -12.20
N TYR A 149 13.86 1.16 -11.13
CA TYR A 149 13.53 1.94 -9.93
C TYR A 149 14.72 2.20 -9.04
N LEU A 150 15.47 1.15 -8.69
CA LEU A 150 16.62 1.27 -7.79
C LEU A 150 17.89 1.77 -8.50
N GLY A 151 18.10 1.37 -9.76
CA GLY A 151 19.39 1.58 -10.42
C GLY A 151 20.51 0.93 -9.61
N GLU A 152 21.46 1.74 -9.16
CA GLU A 152 22.61 1.30 -8.33
C GLU A 152 22.39 1.49 -6.81
N GLN A 153 21.18 1.84 -6.40
CA GLN A 153 20.86 2.08 -5.00
C GLN A 153 20.76 0.77 -4.21
N ASP A 154 21.00 0.85 -2.90
CA ASP A 154 20.99 -0.31 -2.01
C ASP A 154 19.59 -0.93 -1.89
N PRO A 155 19.36 -2.18 -2.33
CA PRO A 155 18.07 -2.83 -2.20
C PRO A 155 17.66 -3.10 -0.75
N THR A 156 18.61 -3.05 0.21
CA THR A 156 18.31 -3.23 1.64
C THR A 156 17.89 -1.91 2.33
N HIS A 157 17.93 -0.78 1.63
CA HIS A 157 17.53 0.50 2.19
C HIS A 157 16.11 0.42 2.78
N PRO A 158 15.84 0.95 3.99
CA PRO A 158 14.53 0.86 4.66
C PRO A 158 13.33 1.36 3.83
N TRP A 159 13.56 2.28 2.91
CA TRP A 159 12.52 2.76 2.00
C TRP A 159 12.30 1.86 0.78
N ALA A 160 13.27 1.02 0.44
CA ALA A 160 13.11 0.00 -0.59
C ALA A 160 12.56 -1.31 0.02
N SER A 161 13.14 -1.74 1.13
CA SER A 161 12.83 -3.00 1.81
C SER A 161 12.40 -2.79 3.26
N PRO A 162 11.17 -2.28 3.51
CA PRO A 162 10.69 -2.03 4.87
C PRO A 162 10.55 -3.29 5.73
N LEU A 163 10.57 -4.48 5.15
CA LEU A 163 10.64 -5.74 5.91
C LEU A 163 11.97 -5.88 6.65
N LEU A 164 13.06 -5.32 6.15
CA LEU A 164 14.41 -5.50 6.68
C LEU A 164 14.77 -4.53 7.82
N VAL A 165 13.90 -3.57 8.18
CA VAL A 165 14.13 -2.70 9.34
C VAL A 165 14.24 -3.52 10.64
N ASP A 166 14.96 -3.05 11.62
CA ASP A 166 15.16 -3.78 12.88
C ASP A 166 13.85 -4.03 13.63
N SER A 167 12.97 -3.04 13.69
CA SER A 167 11.71 -3.14 14.42
C SER A 167 10.56 -2.44 13.70
N LEU A 168 9.37 -3.03 13.81
CA LEU A 168 8.08 -2.44 13.41
C LEU A 168 7.25 -2.00 14.62
N ALA A 169 7.84 -1.94 15.82
CA ALA A 169 7.14 -1.50 17.01
C ALA A 169 6.60 -0.06 16.86
N GLY A 170 5.40 0.17 17.37
CA GLY A 170 4.75 1.47 17.29
C GLY A 170 4.15 1.81 15.91
N GLN A 171 4.12 0.88 14.97
CA GLN A 171 3.39 1.09 13.72
C GLN A 171 1.87 1.18 13.94
N PRO A 172 1.12 1.88 13.08
CA PRO A 172 -0.33 1.97 13.19
C PRO A 172 -1.01 0.61 12.98
N PRO A 173 -2.26 0.43 13.43
CA PRO A 173 -3.06 -0.74 13.10
C PRO A 173 -2.97 -1.06 11.61
N THR A 174 -2.70 -2.31 11.24
CA THR A 174 -2.35 -2.68 9.87
C THR A 174 -3.24 -3.77 9.32
N LEU A 175 -3.79 -3.54 8.12
CA LEU A 175 -4.36 -4.60 7.27
C LEU A 175 -3.34 -4.98 6.20
N VAL A 176 -2.87 -6.23 6.22
CA VAL A 176 -2.05 -6.82 5.16
C VAL A 176 -2.91 -7.79 4.37
N TYR A 177 -2.99 -7.60 3.06
CA TYR A 177 -3.69 -8.47 2.12
C TYR A 177 -2.71 -9.07 1.13
N THR A 178 -2.73 -10.39 0.95
CA THR A 178 -1.90 -11.12 -0.01
C THR A 178 -2.77 -11.97 -0.93
N CYS A 179 -2.22 -12.35 -2.08
CA CYS A 179 -2.80 -13.31 -3.01
C CYS A 179 -2.03 -14.63 -2.91
N SER A 180 -2.73 -15.77 -2.93
CA SER A 180 -2.05 -17.06 -2.72
C SER A 180 -1.17 -17.49 -3.90
N LEU A 181 -1.47 -17.00 -5.12
CA LEU A 181 -0.75 -17.29 -6.36
C LEU A 181 0.08 -16.06 -6.79
N ASP A 182 0.91 -15.55 -5.89
CA ASP A 182 1.64 -14.29 -6.08
C ASP A 182 3.11 -14.46 -5.68
N PRO A 183 4.07 -14.06 -6.53
CA PRO A 183 5.48 -14.04 -6.14
C PRO A 183 5.75 -13.26 -4.85
N LEU A 184 5.00 -12.21 -4.54
CA LEU A 184 5.17 -11.37 -3.35
C LEU A 184 4.45 -11.92 -2.10
N ARG A 185 3.73 -13.05 -2.21
CA ARG A 185 2.95 -13.66 -1.11
C ARG A 185 3.75 -13.77 0.19
N ASP A 186 4.91 -14.39 0.12
CA ASP A 186 5.69 -14.71 1.32
C ASP A 186 6.31 -13.48 1.97
N GLN A 187 6.61 -12.42 1.21
CA GLN A 187 7.03 -11.13 1.76
C GLN A 187 5.90 -10.49 2.57
N GLY A 188 4.68 -10.48 2.04
CA GLY A 188 3.50 -9.96 2.74
C GLY A 188 3.20 -10.73 4.03
N ARG A 189 3.31 -12.07 4.00
CA ARG A 189 3.19 -12.93 5.19
C ARG A 189 4.25 -12.60 6.24
N ALA A 190 5.50 -12.46 5.82
CA ALA A 190 6.62 -12.13 6.71
C ALA A 190 6.45 -10.74 7.34
N TYR A 191 5.97 -9.75 6.57
CA TYR A 191 5.72 -8.41 7.08
C TYR A 191 4.61 -8.41 8.13
N ALA A 192 3.50 -9.11 7.86
CA ALA A 192 2.41 -9.28 8.81
C ALA A 192 2.87 -9.98 10.11
N ALA A 193 3.66 -11.05 9.99
CA ALA A 193 4.23 -11.76 11.13
C ALA A 193 5.16 -10.86 11.96
N LYS A 194 5.98 -10.04 11.30
CA LYS A 194 6.87 -9.08 11.97
C LYS A 194 6.11 -7.98 12.69
N LEU A 195 5.02 -7.47 12.12
CA LEU A 195 4.10 -6.52 12.78
C LEU A 195 3.50 -7.13 14.05
N VAL A 196 2.97 -8.35 13.97
CA VAL A 196 2.40 -9.07 15.12
C VAL A 196 3.45 -9.28 16.20
N ALA A 197 4.66 -9.73 15.83
CA ALA A 197 5.76 -9.93 16.78
C ALA A 197 6.20 -8.63 17.47
N ALA A 198 6.03 -7.49 16.79
CA ALA A 198 6.30 -6.16 17.30
C ALA A 198 5.15 -5.57 18.17
N GLY A 199 4.08 -6.34 18.40
CA GLY A 199 2.92 -5.91 19.19
C GLY A 199 1.95 -4.97 18.45
N VAL A 200 2.05 -4.88 17.13
CA VAL A 200 1.16 -4.06 16.31
C VAL A 200 -0.16 -4.81 16.06
N ARG A 201 -1.30 -4.12 16.24
CA ARG A 201 -2.60 -4.66 15.86
C ARG A 201 -2.64 -4.93 14.37
N THR A 202 -2.67 -6.19 13.97
CA THR A 202 -2.56 -6.61 12.57
C THR A 202 -3.72 -7.53 12.19
N VAL A 203 -4.38 -7.19 11.08
CA VAL A 203 -5.29 -8.09 10.38
C VAL A 203 -4.56 -8.60 9.14
N PHE A 204 -4.36 -9.90 9.05
CA PHE A 204 -3.81 -10.55 7.87
C PHE A 204 -4.91 -11.28 7.11
N ARG A 205 -4.97 -11.06 5.81
CA ARG A 205 -5.90 -11.72 4.90
C ARG A 205 -5.15 -12.23 3.68
N GLU A 206 -5.35 -13.49 3.34
CA GLU A 206 -4.88 -14.07 2.09
C GLU A 206 -6.07 -14.50 1.23
N ALA A 207 -6.08 -14.10 -0.03
CA ALA A 207 -7.09 -14.49 -1.00
C ALA A 207 -6.65 -15.75 -1.73
N GLU A 208 -7.32 -16.85 -1.46
CA GLU A 208 -7.03 -18.13 -2.09
C GLU A 208 -7.41 -18.12 -3.58
N GLY A 209 -6.53 -18.63 -4.43
CA GLY A 209 -6.73 -18.68 -5.87
C GLY A 209 -6.59 -17.33 -6.58
N GLN A 210 -6.25 -16.25 -5.87
CA GLN A 210 -6.02 -14.95 -6.48
C GLN A 210 -4.56 -14.77 -6.89
N ILE A 211 -4.38 -13.98 -7.95
CA ILE A 211 -3.09 -13.57 -8.49
C ILE A 211 -2.75 -12.13 -8.07
N HIS A 212 -1.49 -11.74 -8.24
CA HIS A 212 -1.06 -10.36 -8.09
C HIS A 212 -1.90 -9.41 -8.96
N GLY A 213 -2.21 -8.21 -8.48
CA GLY A 213 -3.04 -7.25 -9.23
C GLY A 213 -4.55 -7.51 -9.18
N SER A 214 -5.03 -8.50 -8.42
CA SER A 214 -6.44 -8.90 -8.40
C SER A 214 -7.40 -7.75 -8.12
N VAL A 215 -7.06 -6.78 -7.23
CA VAL A 215 -7.96 -5.65 -6.92
C VAL A 215 -8.17 -4.70 -8.08
N THR A 216 -7.22 -4.59 -9.02
CA THR A 216 -7.37 -3.79 -10.25
C THR A 216 -8.05 -4.59 -11.36
N LEU A 217 -7.96 -5.93 -11.31
CA LEU A 217 -8.53 -6.86 -12.28
C LEU A 217 -9.94 -7.35 -11.93
N ARG A 218 -10.59 -6.77 -10.91
CA ARG A 218 -11.91 -7.23 -10.42
C ARG A 218 -13.00 -7.27 -11.47
N GLY A 219 -12.88 -6.49 -12.55
CA GLY A 219 -13.79 -6.57 -13.71
C GLY A 219 -13.64 -7.87 -14.50
N ALA A 220 -12.45 -8.46 -14.52
CA ALA A 220 -12.13 -9.73 -15.17
C ALA A 220 -12.14 -10.92 -14.20
N ILE A 221 -11.94 -10.67 -12.90
CA ILE A 221 -11.90 -11.68 -11.84
C ILE A 221 -13.00 -11.35 -10.81
N PRO A 222 -14.23 -11.87 -10.98
CA PRO A 222 -15.37 -11.50 -10.12
C PRO A 222 -15.15 -11.76 -8.62
N SER A 223 -14.43 -12.84 -8.25
CA SER A 223 -14.09 -13.14 -6.86
C SER A 223 -13.21 -12.06 -6.19
N ALA A 224 -12.41 -11.32 -6.97
CA ALA A 224 -11.59 -10.22 -6.46
C ALA A 224 -12.44 -9.04 -5.95
N GLN A 225 -13.66 -8.83 -6.50
CA GLN A 225 -14.60 -7.84 -5.98
C GLN A 225 -15.07 -8.18 -4.56
N ASP A 226 -15.36 -9.46 -4.30
CA ASP A 226 -15.74 -9.93 -2.97
C ASP A 226 -14.59 -9.78 -1.97
N ASP A 227 -13.36 -10.06 -2.41
CA ASP A 227 -12.17 -9.90 -1.58
C ASP A 227 -11.90 -8.43 -1.26
N LEU A 228 -12.07 -7.52 -2.24
CA LEU A 228 -12.02 -6.08 -1.99
C LEU A 228 -13.03 -5.66 -0.91
N HIS A 229 -14.28 -6.09 -1.01
CA HIS A 229 -15.32 -5.76 -0.03
C HIS A 229 -14.99 -6.32 1.38
N LYS A 230 -14.42 -7.54 1.47
CA LYS A 230 -13.98 -8.12 2.74
C LYS A 230 -12.83 -7.32 3.35
N ASN A 231 -11.88 -6.86 2.53
CA ASN A 231 -10.77 -6.01 2.97
C ASN A 231 -11.25 -4.66 3.48
N LEU A 232 -12.15 -3.99 2.74
CA LEU A 232 -12.69 -2.68 3.15
C LEU A 232 -13.49 -2.76 4.46
N ARG A 233 -14.23 -3.86 4.70
CA ARG A 233 -14.87 -4.10 5.99
C ARG A 233 -13.87 -4.24 7.13
N ALA A 234 -12.79 -5.00 6.90
CA ALA A 234 -11.73 -5.18 7.91
C ALA A 234 -10.98 -3.88 8.18
N LEU A 235 -10.69 -3.10 7.13
CA LEU A 235 -10.05 -1.80 7.26
C LEU A 235 -10.92 -0.81 8.05
N LYS A 236 -12.23 -0.79 7.74
CA LYS A 236 -13.17 0.08 8.47
C LYS A 236 -13.16 -0.20 9.97
N LEU A 237 -13.15 -1.47 10.37
CA LEU A 237 -13.08 -1.85 11.79
C LEU A 237 -11.79 -1.32 12.45
N LEU A 238 -10.64 -1.44 11.78
CA LEU A 238 -9.38 -0.90 12.30
C LEU A 238 -9.41 0.62 12.46
N ILE A 239 -10.01 1.33 11.51
CA ILE A 239 -10.15 2.79 11.55
C ILE A 239 -11.09 3.21 12.69
N ASP A 240 -12.27 2.58 12.78
CA ASP A 240 -13.29 2.91 13.79
C ASP A 240 -12.80 2.66 15.24
N GLU A 241 -11.88 1.70 15.43
CA GLU A 241 -11.29 1.41 16.75
C GLU A 241 -10.12 2.33 17.11
N ALA A 242 -9.50 2.98 16.12
CA ALA A 242 -8.38 3.90 16.31
C ALA A 242 -8.81 5.37 16.39
N ALA A 243 -10.04 5.71 15.96
CA ALA A 243 -10.63 7.06 15.98
C ALA A 243 -11.26 7.36 17.34
#